data_f74f0b429d63fbc7c32c0e70a0e7b9f1
#
_entry.id   f74f0b429d63fbc7c32c0e70a0e7b9f1
#
_cell.length_a   1.000
_cell.length_b   1.000
_cell.length_c   1.000
_cell.angle_alpha   90.00
_cell.angle_beta   90.00
_cell.angle_gamma   90.00
#
_symmetry.space_group_name_H-M   'P 1'
#
loop_
_entity.id
_entity.type
_entity.pdbx_description
1 polymer ?
#
loop_
_entity_poly.entity_id
_entity_poly.type
_entity_poly.pdbx_seq_one_letter_code
_entity_poly.pdbx_strand_id
1 'polypeptide(L)'
;MIQFFPQQIARRAIVTYFVSLIIVSCVFFSYAMLFEYVVLGTIFISLFFVMTPRWSVDWSILTEKNYVRYLFSIAVTLRLIWVVLSYFHYMNINGDPFEVGAADAKGYHGEAEWLSSESWAYIFNYYFGAAASTTGFSDVGYPLYLLTVYKIFGPIIIIPRILKACISSWMCIIIYRLSARMFDEKVGRIAGIMCALMPNLIIYCGYHIKETEMLFLIAAFMERTDYLLRNHKYNIWTIMSAILLVGSLFLFRTVLGVAGVFAFLTSVLFSNTPSMKRGLKRVAIIGWSLLCIIVAGGGALMTEIEEYWNKKDTNSDAKRMEQASKGNQWALYATGSVMAPMVVALPFATMVHVDDIQVGQEAKHAGNYIRNFMAFFALIGMYEAIRQKKWRDFTLVGAYTFAYLGVISLSGFGNSERFLLPGLPGLLVMWTYGLSQLREQTYRLLKYWCVLVVLMEFGWGFFKVGSRGLF
;
A
#
# COMPACT_ATOMS: atom_id res chain seq x y z
N MET A 1 -0.64 12.38 25.67
CA MET A 1 -0.77 11.40 24.58
C MET A 1 -2.23 11.10 24.35
N ILE A 2 -2.66 11.08 23.09
CA ILE A 2 -4.03 10.73 22.71
C ILE A 2 -4.22 9.23 22.95
N GLN A 3 -5.28 8.87 23.67
CA GLN A 3 -5.58 7.47 24.02
C GLN A 3 -6.52 6.79 23.00
N PHE A 4 -7.26 7.60 22.24
CA PHE A 4 -8.28 7.15 21.29
C PHE A 4 -8.21 8.01 20.04
N PHE A 5 -8.77 7.54 18.94
CA PHE A 5 -8.88 8.36 17.74
C PHE A 5 -9.87 9.53 18.02
N PRO A 6 -9.46 10.80 17.86
CA PRO A 6 -10.30 11.93 18.23
C PRO A 6 -11.50 12.11 17.28
N GLN A 7 -12.72 12.17 17.85
CA GLN A 7 -13.94 12.39 17.06
C GLN A 7 -13.94 13.70 16.26
N GLN A 8 -13.28 14.75 16.83
CA GLN A 8 -13.16 16.03 16.12
C GLN A 8 -12.35 15.93 14.83
N ILE A 9 -11.32 15.08 14.78
CA ILE A 9 -10.52 14.81 13.58
C ILE A 9 -11.39 14.08 12.56
N ALA A 10 -12.11 13.05 12.99
CA ALA A 10 -13.02 12.30 12.14
C ALA A 10 -14.08 13.21 11.50
N ARG A 11 -14.71 14.07 12.30
CA ARG A 11 -15.71 15.03 11.80
C ARG A 11 -15.10 15.99 10.76
N ARG A 12 -13.90 16.53 11.03
CA ARG A 12 -13.20 17.40 10.06
C ARG A 12 -12.90 16.66 8.75
N ALA A 13 -12.42 15.41 8.84
CA ALA A 13 -12.16 14.60 7.66
C ALA A 13 -13.42 14.38 6.81
N ILE A 14 -14.54 14.01 7.45
CA ILE A 14 -15.81 13.82 6.76
C ILE A 14 -16.27 15.13 6.09
N VAL A 15 -16.24 16.24 6.81
CA VAL A 15 -16.62 17.54 6.26
C VAL A 15 -15.71 17.94 5.08
N THR A 16 -14.39 17.75 5.23
CA THR A 16 -13.44 18.07 4.14
C THR A 16 -13.71 17.20 2.90
N TYR A 17 -14.04 15.92 3.08
CA TYR A 17 -14.40 15.04 1.96
C TYR A 17 -15.62 15.56 1.19
N PHE A 18 -16.71 15.88 1.89
CA PHE A 18 -17.91 16.38 1.23
C PHE A 18 -17.69 17.76 0.59
N VAL A 19 -16.90 18.64 1.22
CA VAL A 19 -16.53 19.94 0.63
C VAL A 19 -15.73 19.72 -0.66
N SER A 20 -14.73 18.84 -0.65
CA SER A 20 -13.97 18.49 -1.85
C SER A 20 -14.87 17.95 -2.96
N LEU A 21 -15.74 16.98 -2.62
CA LEU A 21 -16.66 16.36 -3.56
C LEU A 21 -17.61 17.38 -4.19
N ILE A 22 -18.20 18.25 -3.38
CA ILE A 22 -19.12 19.31 -3.86
C ILE A 22 -18.37 20.30 -4.77
N ILE A 23 -17.22 20.81 -4.36
CA ILE A 23 -16.45 21.75 -5.16
C ILE A 23 -16.05 21.13 -6.51
N VAL A 24 -15.49 19.93 -6.49
CA VAL A 24 -15.07 19.23 -7.72
C VAL A 24 -16.28 18.95 -8.62
N SER A 25 -17.39 18.44 -8.07
CA SER A 25 -18.59 18.12 -8.86
C SER A 25 -19.28 19.39 -9.42
N CYS A 26 -19.27 20.51 -8.69
CA CYS A 26 -19.83 21.76 -9.19
C CYS A 26 -18.97 22.39 -10.29
N VAL A 27 -17.64 22.38 -10.14
CA VAL A 27 -16.73 22.99 -11.13
C VAL A 27 -16.63 22.13 -12.39
N PHE A 28 -16.56 20.81 -12.22
CA PHE A 28 -16.44 19.86 -13.33
C PHE A 28 -17.76 19.11 -13.56
N PHE A 29 -18.88 19.84 -13.59
CA PHE A 29 -20.23 19.26 -13.66
C PHE A 29 -20.39 18.26 -14.80
N SER A 30 -19.88 18.54 -15.99
CA SER A 30 -19.93 17.63 -17.15
C SER A 30 -19.06 16.37 -16.98
N TYR A 31 -18.18 16.36 -16.02
CA TYR A 31 -17.24 15.28 -15.69
C TYR A 31 -17.42 14.82 -14.24
N ALA A 32 -18.60 15.00 -13.67
CA ALA A 32 -18.90 14.57 -12.31
C ALA A 32 -18.74 13.05 -12.20
N MET A 33 -18.17 12.61 -11.09
CA MET A 33 -17.99 11.18 -10.79
C MET A 33 -19.33 10.44 -10.82
N LEU A 34 -19.35 9.20 -11.28
CA LEU A 34 -20.55 8.39 -11.34
C LEU A 34 -21.18 8.22 -9.95
N PHE A 35 -22.51 8.32 -9.90
CA PHE A 35 -23.26 8.32 -8.63
C PHE A 35 -22.98 7.09 -7.75
N GLU A 36 -22.81 5.93 -8.35
CA GLU A 36 -22.46 4.69 -7.63
C GLU A 36 -21.14 4.79 -6.86
N TYR A 37 -20.13 5.46 -7.42
CA TYR A 37 -18.85 5.67 -6.73
C TYR A 37 -18.94 6.77 -5.67
N VAL A 38 -19.80 7.77 -5.85
CA VAL A 38 -20.12 8.75 -4.79
C VAL A 38 -20.71 8.04 -3.59
N VAL A 39 -21.67 7.15 -3.81
CA VAL A 39 -22.32 6.36 -2.74
C VAL A 39 -21.30 5.43 -2.08
N LEU A 40 -20.55 4.68 -2.88
CA LEU A 40 -19.51 3.77 -2.37
C LEU A 40 -18.46 4.50 -1.53
N GLY A 41 -17.96 5.64 -2.03
CA GLY A 41 -17.01 6.45 -1.30
C GLY A 41 -17.56 7.01 0.00
N THR A 42 -18.80 7.49 -0.01
CA THR A 42 -19.48 7.97 1.21
C THR A 42 -19.62 6.87 2.25
N ILE A 43 -19.94 5.63 1.84
CA ILE A 43 -19.99 4.48 2.73
C ILE A 43 -18.61 4.22 3.35
N PHE A 44 -17.55 4.14 2.53
CA PHE A 44 -16.21 3.87 3.02
C PHE A 44 -15.65 4.98 3.91
N ILE A 45 -15.86 6.26 3.57
CA ILE A 45 -15.44 7.41 4.38
C ILE A 45 -16.17 7.39 5.73
N SER A 46 -17.49 7.14 5.70
CA SER A 46 -18.29 7.04 6.92
C SER A 46 -17.83 5.84 7.76
N LEU A 47 -17.65 4.68 7.16
CA LEU A 47 -17.19 3.48 7.85
C LEU A 47 -15.83 3.75 8.54
N PHE A 48 -14.86 4.33 7.83
CA PHE A 48 -13.54 4.60 8.38
C PHE A 48 -13.58 5.64 9.51
N PHE A 49 -14.13 6.83 9.27
CA PHE A 49 -14.05 7.95 10.21
C PHE A 49 -15.10 7.92 11.33
N VAL A 50 -16.19 7.16 11.19
CA VAL A 50 -17.17 6.97 12.27
C VAL A 50 -16.78 5.79 13.17
N MET A 51 -16.36 4.66 12.57
CA MET A 51 -16.07 3.46 13.33
C MET A 51 -14.69 3.50 14.01
N THR A 52 -13.67 4.13 13.39
CA THR A 52 -12.33 4.20 14.01
C THR A 52 -12.38 4.88 15.40
N PRO A 53 -12.96 6.09 15.58
CA PRO A 53 -13.10 6.69 16.90
C PRO A 53 -13.90 5.82 17.86
N ARG A 54 -15.04 5.30 17.43
CA ARG A 54 -15.94 4.49 18.26
C ARG A 54 -15.26 3.23 18.75
N TRP A 55 -14.71 2.42 17.85
CA TRP A 55 -14.05 1.18 18.23
C TRP A 55 -12.74 1.41 18.98
N SER A 56 -12.04 2.51 18.75
CA SER A 56 -10.86 2.84 19.54
C SER A 56 -11.19 3.03 21.04
N VAL A 57 -12.39 3.52 21.36
CA VAL A 57 -12.91 3.64 22.74
C VAL A 57 -13.45 2.29 23.22
N ASP A 58 -14.40 1.71 22.48
CA ASP A 58 -15.13 0.50 22.91
C ASP A 58 -14.18 -0.70 23.09
N TRP A 59 -13.17 -0.84 22.25
CA TRP A 59 -12.23 -1.96 22.33
C TRP A 59 -11.03 -1.70 23.23
N SER A 60 -10.92 -0.51 23.82
CA SER A 60 -9.83 -0.19 24.75
C SER A 60 -9.83 -1.04 26.02
N ILE A 61 -11.01 -1.49 26.44
CA ILE A 61 -11.22 -2.32 27.64
C ILE A 61 -11.02 -3.83 27.37
N LEU A 62 -10.93 -4.24 26.09
CA LEU A 62 -10.79 -5.66 25.75
C LEU A 62 -9.40 -6.18 26.14
N THR A 63 -9.36 -7.44 26.55
CA THR A 63 -8.07 -8.16 26.65
C THR A 63 -7.44 -8.29 25.27
N GLU A 64 -6.10 -8.41 25.17
CA GLU A 64 -5.41 -8.57 23.89
C GLU A 64 -6.01 -9.70 23.05
N LYS A 65 -6.29 -10.85 23.68
CA LYS A 65 -6.87 -12.03 23.01
C LYS A 65 -8.23 -11.73 22.38
N ASN A 66 -9.09 -11.02 23.11
CA ASN A 66 -10.42 -10.65 22.62
C ASN A 66 -10.33 -9.57 21.54
N TYR A 67 -9.46 -8.57 21.74
CA TYR A 67 -9.20 -7.54 20.74
C TYR A 67 -8.77 -8.16 19.40
N VAL A 68 -7.79 -9.06 19.40
CA VAL A 68 -7.30 -9.74 18.19
C VAL A 68 -8.41 -10.55 17.50
N ARG A 69 -9.28 -11.24 18.29
CA ARG A 69 -10.42 -11.98 17.74
C ARG A 69 -11.42 -11.04 17.05
N TYR A 70 -11.84 -9.98 17.73
CA TYR A 70 -12.78 -9.01 17.17
C TYR A 70 -12.20 -8.32 15.93
N LEU A 71 -10.94 -7.88 16.00
CA LEU A 71 -10.25 -7.26 14.88
C LEU A 71 -10.23 -8.18 13.65
N PHE A 72 -9.83 -9.45 13.84
CA PHE A 72 -9.80 -10.42 12.74
C PHE A 72 -11.20 -10.70 12.19
N SER A 73 -12.18 -10.98 13.05
CA SER A 73 -13.53 -11.34 12.64
C SER A 73 -14.19 -10.21 11.83
N ILE A 74 -14.07 -8.97 12.29
CA ILE A 74 -14.63 -7.82 11.57
C ILE A 74 -13.87 -7.57 10.27
N ALA A 75 -12.55 -7.63 10.30
CA ALA A 75 -11.74 -7.43 9.11
C ALA A 75 -12.06 -8.47 8.02
N VAL A 76 -12.16 -9.75 8.39
CA VAL A 76 -12.48 -10.81 7.41
C VAL A 76 -13.91 -10.70 6.90
N THR A 77 -14.86 -10.38 7.77
CA THR A 77 -16.28 -10.19 7.36
C THR A 77 -16.42 -9.08 6.33
N LEU A 78 -15.83 -7.91 6.58
CA LEU A 78 -15.88 -6.78 5.63
C LEU A 78 -15.26 -7.14 4.27
N ARG A 79 -14.14 -7.84 4.27
CA ARG A 79 -13.46 -8.27 3.05
C ARG A 79 -14.22 -9.36 2.31
N LEU A 80 -14.82 -10.32 3.02
CA LEU A 80 -15.64 -11.36 2.39
C LEU A 80 -16.91 -10.79 1.77
N ILE A 81 -17.57 -9.86 2.47
CA ILE A 81 -18.73 -9.13 1.89
C ILE A 81 -18.29 -8.44 0.59
N TRP A 82 -17.15 -7.75 0.59
CA TRP A 82 -16.65 -7.10 -0.61
C TRP A 82 -16.27 -8.08 -1.72
N VAL A 83 -15.62 -9.20 -1.40
CA VAL A 83 -15.26 -10.25 -2.37
C VAL A 83 -16.50 -10.77 -3.07
N VAL A 84 -17.58 -11.05 -2.32
CA VAL A 84 -18.84 -11.53 -2.89
C VAL A 84 -19.51 -10.45 -3.74
N LEU A 85 -19.64 -9.23 -3.21
CA LEU A 85 -20.27 -8.12 -3.94
C LEU A 85 -19.52 -7.80 -5.24
N SER A 86 -18.20 -7.68 -5.18
CA SER A 86 -17.39 -7.36 -6.36
C SER A 86 -17.39 -8.50 -7.39
N TYR A 87 -17.43 -9.77 -6.96
CA TYR A 87 -17.53 -10.91 -7.86
C TYR A 87 -18.81 -10.83 -8.71
N PHE A 88 -19.97 -10.66 -8.08
CA PHE A 88 -21.24 -10.57 -8.81
C PHE A 88 -21.37 -9.26 -9.60
N HIS A 89 -20.84 -8.16 -9.08
CA HIS A 89 -20.83 -6.88 -9.78
C HIS A 89 -20.09 -6.98 -11.12
N TYR A 90 -18.86 -7.52 -11.11
CA TYR A 90 -18.09 -7.67 -12.35
C TYR A 90 -18.67 -8.74 -13.29
N MET A 91 -19.18 -9.84 -12.76
CA MET A 91 -19.92 -10.81 -13.56
C MET A 91 -21.08 -10.19 -14.33
N ASN A 92 -21.80 -9.26 -13.69
CA ASN A 92 -22.94 -8.58 -14.31
C ASN A 92 -22.53 -7.56 -15.38
N ILE A 93 -21.41 -6.86 -15.17
CA ILE A 93 -20.95 -5.80 -16.10
C ILE A 93 -20.11 -6.36 -17.24
N ASN A 94 -19.18 -7.27 -16.95
CA ASN A 94 -18.16 -7.72 -17.89
C ASN A 94 -18.48 -9.12 -18.47
N GLY A 95 -19.43 -9.87 -17.89
CA GLY A 95 -19.63 -11.29 -18.19
C GLY A 95 -18.60 -12.23 -17.58
N ASP A 96 -17.58 -11.68 -16.91
CA ASP A 96 -16.57 -12.40 -16.17
C ASP A 96 -16.30 -11.70 -14.81
N PRO A 97 -15.74 -12.38 -13.80
CA PRO A 97 -15.59 -11.81 -12.46
C PRO A 97 -14.36 -10.91 -12.30
N PHE A 98 -13.74 -10.45 -13.38
CA PHE A 98 -12.57 -9.57 -13.34
C PHE A 98 -12.98 -8.09 -13.41
N GLU A 99 -12.16 -7.24 -12.79
CA GLU A 99 -12.33 -5.79 -12.84
C GLU A 99 -12.19 -5.24 -14.27
N VAL A 100 -12.77 -4.08 -14.54
CA VAL A 100 -12.63 -3.42 -15.84
C VAL A 100 -11.17 -3.15 -16.16
N GLY A 101 -10.72 -3.52 -17.35
CA GLY A 101 -9.33 -3.37 -17.77
C GLY A 101 -8.34 -4.35 -17.11
N ALA A 102 -8.81 -5.50 -16.65
CA ALA A 102 -8.09 -6.51 -15.88
C ALA A 102 -7.07 -7.35 -16.67
N ALA A 103 -6.25 -6.75 -17.54
CA ALA A 103 -5.29 -7.50 -18.34
C ALA A 103 -4.35 -8.38 -17.49
N ASP A 104 -3.80 -7.83 -16.39
CA ASP A 104 -2.91 -8.56 -15.48
C ASP A 104 -3.65 -9.68 -14.74
N ALA A 105 -4.86 -9.41 -14.25
CA ALA A 105 -5.66 -10.39 -13.52
C ALA A 105 -6.01 -11.61 -14.38
N LYS A 106 -6.40 -11.37 -15.63
CA LYS A 106 -6.67 -12.42 -16.63
C LYS A 106 -5.39 -13.15 -17.01
N GLY A 107 -4.28 -12.45 -17.15
CA GLY A 107 -2.96 -13.04 -17.43
C GLY A 107 -2.53 -14.00 -16.32
N TYR A 108 -2.55 -13.56 -15.07
CA TYR A 108 -2.22 -14.41 -13.90
C TYR A 108 -3.15 -15.61 -13.76
N HIS A 109 -4.45 -15.42 -14.02
CA HIS A 109 -5.42 -16.52 -13.98
C HIS A 109 -5.12 -17.56 -15.04
N GLY A 110 -4.98 -17.14 -16.32
CA GLY A 110 -4.74 -18.06 -17.44
C GLY A 110 -3.42 -18.80 -17.31
N GLU A 111 -2.34 -18.13 -16.87
CA GLU A 111 -1.05 -18.78 -16.62
C GLU A 111 -1.16 -19.83 -15.51
N ALA A 112 -1.78 -19.50 -14.38
CA ALA A 112 -1.94 -20.42 -13.27
C ALA A 112 -2.88 -21.59 -13.60
N GLU A 113 -3.94 -21.35 -14.37
CA GLU A 113 -4.86 -22.36 -14.85
C GLU A 113 -4.15 -23.35 -15.77
N TRP A 114 -3.44 -22.86 -16.78
CA TRP A 114 -2.66 -23.70 -17.69
C TRP A 114 -1.63 -24.54 -16.95
N LEU A 115 -0.80 -23.93 -16.09
CA LEU A 115 0.23 -24.63 -15.33
C LEU A 115 -0.36 -25.59 -14.26
N SER A 116 -1.62 -25.42 -13.87
CA SER A 116 -2.24 -26.29 -12.85
C SER A 116 -2.35 -27.75 -13.29
N SER A 117 -2.40 -28.02 -14.59
CA SER A 117 -2.38 -29.36 -15.17
C SER A 117 -0.97 -29.98 -15.26
N GLU A 118 0.10 -29.17 -15.20
CA GLU A 118 1.46 -29.59 -15.39
C GLU A 118 2.10 -30.20 -14.14
N SER A 119 3.18 -30.96 -14.30
CA SER A 119 3.95 -31.51 -13.17
C SER A 119 4.75 -30.43 -12.44
N TRP A 120 5.03 -30.63 -11.14
CA TRP A 120 5.87 -29.70 -10.37
C TRP A 120 7.28 -29.54 -10.95
N ALA A 121 7.85 -30.59 -11.54
CA ALA A 121 9.15 -30.53 -12.20
C ALA A 121 9.12 -29.62 -13.42
N TYR A 122 8.04 -29.69 -14.23
CA TYR A 122 7.83 -28.81 -15.37
C TYR A 122 7.69 -27.35 -14.91
N ILE A 123 6.84 -27.10 -13.90
CA ILE A 123 6.60 -25.77 -13.34
C ILE A 123 7.89 -25.14 -12.80
N PHE A 124 8.70 -25.93 -12.07
CA PHE A 124 9.98 -25.46 -11.56
C PHE A 124 10.94 -25.08 -12.71
N ASN A 125 11.00 -25.91 -13.75
CA ASN A 125 11.82 -25.60 -14.92
C ASN A 125 11.30 -24.37 -15.70
N TYR A 126 9.98 -24.21 -15.78
CA TYR A 126 9.35 -23.05 -16.43
C TYR A 126 9.73 -21.72 -15.73
N TYR A 127 9.65 -21.65 -14.40
CA TYR A 127 9.95 -20.42 -13.67
C TYR A 127 11.44 -20.21 -13.36
N PHE A 128 12.20 -21.28 -13.15
CA PHE A 128 13.58 -21.20 -12.64
C PHE A 128 14.61 -21.93 -13.52
N GLY A 129 14.21 -22.53 -14.61
CA GLY A 129 15.11 -23.24 -15.52
C GLY A 129 15.89 -22.29 -16.45
N ALA A 130 16.80 -22.84 -17.24
CA ALA A 130 17.64 -22.07 -18.16
C ALA A 130 16.84 -21.26 -19.20
N ALA A 131 15.62 -21.67 -19.54
CA ALA A 131 14.71 -20.96 -20.45
C ALA A 131 13.94 -19.82 -19.78
N ALA A 132 13.96 -19.71 -18.45
CA ALA A 132 13.26 -18.68 -17.68
C ALA A 132 13.88 -17.28 -17.81
N SER A 133 14.99 -17.15 -18.54
CA SER A 133 15.74 -15.89 -18.72
C SER A 133 14.95 -14.75 -19.38
N THR A 134 13.79 -15.03 -19.96
CA THR A 134 12.95 -14.04 -20.63
C THR A 134 11.93 -13.37 -19.70
N THR A 135 11.60 -13.96 -18.55
CA THR A 135 10.56 -13.43 -17.63
C THR A 135 11.12 -12.86 -16.32
N GLY A 136 12.39 -13.16 -15.97
CA GLY A 136 13.00 -12.74 -14.70
C GLY A 136 12.36 -13.41 -13.46
N PHE A 137 12.96 -13.23 -12.29
CA PHE A 137 12.40 -13.71 -11.01
C PHE A 137 11.25 -12.83 -10.49
N SER A 138 11.12 -11.65 -11.04
CA SER A 138 10.08 -10.69 -10.68
C SER A 138 8.73 -11.20 -11.18
N ASP A 139 7.70 -11.02 -10.37
CA ASP A 139 6.30 -11.37 -10.70
C ASP A 139 5.93 -12.88 -10.69
N VAL A 140 6.86 -13.78 -10.36
CA VAL A 140 6.60 -15.23 -10.26
C VAL A 140 5.76 -15.59 -9.02
N GLY A 141 5.88 -14.80 -7.94
CA GLY A 141 5.28 -15.14 -6.65
C GLY A 141 3.76 -15.28 -6.67
N TYR A 142 3.06 -14.43 -7.42
CA TYR A 142 1.60 -14.46 -7.47
C TYR A 142 1.05 -15.58 -8.37
N PRO A 143 1.54 -15.81 -9.59
CA PRO A 143 1.18 -17.00 -10.37
C PRO A 143 1.43 -18.30 -9.62
N LEU A 144 2.55 -18.41 -8.90
CA LEU A 144 2.87 -19.60 -8.10
C LEU A 144 1.89 -19.80 -6.93
N TYR A 145 1.46 -18.70 -6.28
CA TYR A 145 0.41 -18.74 -5.27
C TYR A 145 -0.91 -19.25 -5.86
N LEU A 146 -1.38 -18.65 -6.98
CA LEU A 146 -2.60 -19.06 -7.65
C LEU A 146 -2.54 -20.52 -8.12
N LEU A 147 -1.43 -20.91 -8.75
CA LEU A 147 -1.17 -22.28 -9.18
C LEU A 147 -1.30 -23.28 -8.03
N THR A 148 -0.73 -22.96 -6.87
CA THR A 148 -0.83 -23.82 -5.69
C THR A 148 -2.28 -24.00 -5.25
N VAL A 149 -3.04 -22.91 -5.24
CA VAL A 149 -4.48 -22.93 -4.91
C VAL A 149 -5.26 -23.74 -5.94
N TYR A 150 -4.98 -23.54 -7.23
CA TYR A 150 -5.68 -24.22 -8.32
C TYR A 150 -5.38 -25.71 -8.40
N LYS A 151 -4.16 -26.15 -8.04
CA LYS A 151 -3.85 -27.57 -7.92
C LYS A 151 -4.63 -28.28 -6.81
N ILE A 152 -5.03 -27.55 -5.76
CA ILE A 152 -5.76 -28.12 -4.61
C ILE A 152 -7.27 -28.07 -4.84
N PHE A 153 -7.78 -26.94 -5.35
CA PHE A 153 -9.21 -26.65 -5.38
C PHE A 153 -9.79 -26.55 -6.81
N GLY A 154 -8.94 -26.64 -7.85
CA GLY A 154 -9.31 -26.30 -9.23
C GLY A 154 -9.26 -24.80 -9.50
N PRO A 155 -9.40 -24.36 -10.78
CA PRO A 155 -9.28 -22.97 -11.20
C PRO A 155 -10.53 -22.13 -10.86
N ILE A 156 -10.94 -22.15 -9.60
CA ILE A 156 -12.13 -21.46 -9.08
C ILE A 156 -11.72 -20.10 -8.53
N ILE A 157 -11.98 -19.01 -9.29
CA ILE A 157 -11.51 -17.64 -9.04
C ILE A 157 -11.87 -17.11 -7.64
N ILE A 158 -13.02 -17.47 -7.09
CA ILE A 158 -13.46 -16.95 -5.79
C ILE A 158 -12.60 -17.50 -4.62
N ILE A 159 -12.03 -18.69 -4.75
CA ILE A 159 -11.24 -19.31 -3.67
C ILE A 159 -9.96 -18.51 -3.35
N PRO A 160 -9.10 -18.16 -4.30
CA PRO A 160 -7.96 -17.28 -4.02
C PRO A 160 -8.39 -15.94 -3.41
N ARG A 161 -9.53 -15.36 -3.79
CA ARG A 161 -10.04 -14.11 -3.21
C ARG A 161 -10.50 -14.26 -1.76
N ILE A 162 -11.09 -15.38 -1.39
CA ILE A 162 -11.43 -15.71 0.00
C ILE A 162 -10.14 -15.85 0.83
N LEU A 163 -9.16 -16.58 0.33
CA LEU A 163 -7.86 -16.71 1.01
C LEU A 163 -7.16 -15.36 1.16
N LYS A 164 -7.20 -14.53 0.13
CA LYS A 164 -6.73 -13.15 0.14
C LYS A 164 -7.41 -12.31 1.22
N ALA A 165 -8.73 -12.44 1.40
CA ALA A 165 -9.46 -11.76 2.47
C ALA A 165 -8.96 -12.19 3.85
N CYS A 166 -8.65 -13.46 4.06
CA CYS A 166 -8.06 -13.97 5.31
C CYS A 166 -6.65 -13.44 5.53
N ILE A 167 -5.80 -13.45 4.51
CA ILE A 167 -4.42 -12.92 4.54
C ILE A 167 -4.42 -11.42 4.88
N SER A 168 -5.27 -10.63 4.20
CA SER A 168 -5.43 -9.21 4.47
C SER A 168 -5.94 -8.91 5.88
N SER A 169 -6.81 -9.76 6.42
CA SER A 169 -7.31 -9.63 7.78
C SER A 169 -6.24 -9.98 8.82
N TRP A 170 -5.41 -10.96 8.53
CA TRP A 170 -4.24 -11.25 9.38
C TRP A 170 -3.24 -10.11 9.39
N MET A 171 -3.04 -9.43 8.27
CA MET A 171 -2.19 -8.24 8.20
C MET A 171 -2.62 -7.17 9.22
N CYS A 172 -3.93 -7.02 9.51
CA CYS A 172 -4.39 -6.06 10.53
C CYS A 172 -3.83 -6.39 11.93
N ILE A 173 -3.72 -7.68 12.27
CA ILE A 173 -3.11 -8.14 13.52
C ILE A 173 -1.61 -7.87 13.52
N ILE A 174 -0.94 -8.07 12.40
CA ILE A 174 0.50 -7.81 12.26
C ILE A 174 0.80 -6.32 12.45
N ILE A 175 0.03 -5.43 11.82
CA ILE A 175 0.16 -3.97 11.97
C ILE A 175 -0.13 -3.55 13.43
N TYR A 176 -1.16 -4.12 14.06
CA TYR A 176 -1.41 -3.93 15.48
C TYR A 176 -0.18 -4.28 16.33
N ARG A 177 0.36 -5.50 16.18
CA ARG A 177 1.51 -5.99 16.96
C ARG A 177 2.77 -5.17 16.72
N LEU A 178 3.05 -4.81 15.48
CA LEU A 178 4.18 -3.96 15.12
C LEU A 178 4.07 -2.61 15.80
N SER A 179 2.92 -1.93 15.67
CA SER A 179 2.71 -0.59 16.24
C SER A 179 2.69 -0.62 17.77
N ALA A 180 2.09 -1.65 18.38
CA ALA A 180 2.08 -1.81 19.84
C ALA A 180 3.50 -2.01 20.40
N ARG A 181 4.35 -2.78 19.72
CA ARG A 181 5.74 -2.99 20.12
C ARG A 181 6.60 -1.76 19.93
N MET A 182 6.39 -1.01 18.84
CA MET A 182 7.16 0.20 18.54
C MET A 182 6.83 1.35 19.49
N PHE A 183 5.57 1.47 19.93
CA PHE A 183 5.09 2.62 20.70
C PHE A 183 4.41 2.20 22.00
N ASP A 184 3.13 1.88 21.93
CA ASP A 184 2.33 1.37 23.03
C ASP A 184 1.10 0.62 22.51
N GLU A 185 0.45 -0.11 23.42
CA GLU A 185 -0.73 -0.93 23.13
C GLU A 185 -1.89 -0.13 22.51
N LYS A 186 -2.09 1.12 22.95
CA LYS A 186 -3.19 1.98 22.50
C LYS A 186 -2.98 2.42 21.05
N VAL A 187 -1.76 2.84 20.72
CA VAL A 187 -1.36 3.19 19.35
C VAL A 187 -1.50 1.98 18.44
N GLY A 188 -1.07 0.80 18.91
CA GLY A 188 -1.24 -0.45 18.19
C GLY A 188 -2.69 -0.76 17.85
N ARG A 189 -3.60 -0.64 18.82
CA ARG A 189 -5.03 -0.89 18.62
C ARG A 189 -5.64 0.05 17.57
N ILE A 190 -5.31 1.34 17.63
CA ILE A 190 -5.76 2.29 16.59
C ILE A 190 -5.23 1.88 15.21
N ALA A 191 -3.96 1.48 15.11
CA ALA A 191 -3.35 1.04 13.85
C ALA A 191 -4.05 -0.19 13.26
N GLY A 192 -4.37 -1.19 14.10
CA GLY A 192 -5.12 -2.37 13.69
C GLY A 192 -6.52 -2.03 13.17
N ILE A 193 -7.27 -1.18 13.88
CA ILE A 193 -8.60 -0.72 13.48
C ILE A 193 -8.53 0.03 12.14
N MET A 194 -7.59 0.98 11.99
CA MET A 194 -7.42 1.72 10.75
C MET A 194 -7.06 0.79 9.58
N CYS A 195 -6.21 -0.19 9.81
CA CYS A 195 -5.87 -1.21 8.81
C CYS A 195 -7.10 -2.06 8.41
N ALA A 196 -7.96 -2.42 9.38
CA ALA A 196 -9.17 -3.21 9.13
C ALA A 196 -10.19 -2.45 8.28
N LEU A 197 -10.31 -1.13 8.51
CA LEU A 197 -11.29 -0.25 7.86
C LEU A 197 -10.75 0.47 6.61
N MET A 198 -9.48 0.29 6.24
CA MET A 198 -8.88 0.98 5.08
C MET A 198 -9.51 0.49 3.76
N PRO A 199 -10.21 1.36 3.00
CA PRO A 199 -10.96 0.94 1.82
C PRO A 199 -10.11 0.24 0.77
N ASN A 200 -8.90 0.74 0.47
CA ASN A 200 -8.00 0.12 -0.49
C ASN A 200 -7.70 -1.34 -0.12
N LEU A 201 -7.48 -1.64 1.19
CA LEU A 201 -7.22 -3.01 1.65
C LEU A 201 -8.45 -3.93 1.57
N ILE A 202 -9.64 -3.37 1.57
CA ILE A 202 -10.90 -4.10 1.36
C ILE A 202 -11.11 -4.32 -0.13
N ILE A 203 -11.01 -3.28 -0.94
CA ILE A 203 -11.27 -3.30 -2.39
C ILE A 203 -10.32 -4.26 -3.11
N TYR A 204 -9.03 -4.23 -2.79
CA TYR A 204 -8.04 -5.11 -3.41
C TYR A 204 -8.24 -6.60 -3.11
N CYS A 205 -9.01 -6.97 -2.09
CA CYS A 205 -9.39 -8.37 -1.87
C CYS A 205 -10.35 -8.89 -2.94
N GLY A 206 -11.13 -8.01 -3.57
CA GLY A 206 -12.02 -8.35 -4.69
C GLY A 206 -11.31 -8.48 -6.04
N TYR A 207 -10.07 -8.02 -6.17
CA TYR A 207 -9.30 -8.09 -7.41
C TYR A 207 -8.44 -9.35 -7.47
N HIS A 208 -8.17 -9.83 -8.68
CA HIS A 208 -7.36 -11.04 -8.89
C HIS A 208 -5.91 -10.68 -9.23
N ILE A 209 -5.29 -9.85 -8.38
CA ILE A 209 -3.94 -9.28 -8.53
C ILE A 209 -3.13 -9.40 -7.23
N LYS A 210 -1.83 -9.27 -7.31
CA LYS A 210 -0.82 -9.61 -6.28
C LYS A 210 -0.70 -8.65 -5.10
N GLU A 211 -1.34 -7.49 -5.15
CA GLU A 211 -1.08 -6.37 -4.24
C GLU A 211 -1.37 -6.70 -2.77
N THR A 212 -2.43 -7.45 -2.50
CA THR A 212 -2.79 -7.81 -1.12
C THR A 212 -1.75 -8.72 -0.46
N GLU A 213 -1.28 -9.72 -1.19
CA GLU A 213 -0.24 -10.65 -0.74
C GLU A 213 1.09 -9.91 -0.52
N MET A 214 1.45 -8.99 -1.42
CA MET A 214 2.63 -8.15 -1.26
C MET A 214 2.55 -7.32 0.03
N LEU A 215 1.41 -6.68 0.30
CA LEU A 215 1.21 -5.88 1.51
C LEU A 215 1.34 -6.71 2.78
N PHE A 216 0.79 -7.92 2.77
CA PHE A 216 0.93 -8.86 3.89
C PHE A 216 2.40 -9.23 4.11
N LEU A 217 3.12 -9.58 3.05
CA LEU A 217 4.54 -9.94 3.14
C LEU A 217 5.40 -8.77 3.67
N ILE A 218 5.11 -7.55 3.22
CA ILE A 218 5.77 -6.33 3.70
C ILE A 218 5.52 -6.12 5.19
N ALA A 219 4.26 -6.18 5.62
CA ALA A 219 3.89 -6.02 7.02
C ALA A 219 4.52 -7.11 7.90
N ALA A 220 4.48 -8.37 7.43
CA ALA A 220 5.08 -9.51 8.13
C ALA A 220 6.61 -9.37 8.21
N PHE A 221 7.26 -8.93 7.14
CA PHE A 221 8.69 -8.65 7.14
C PHE A 221 9.06 -7.55 8.15
N MET A 222 8.35 -6.43 8.15
CA MET A 222 8.57 -5.35 9.12
C MET A 222 8.38 -5.83 10.55
N GLU A 223 7.30 -6.57 10.82
CA GLU A 223 6.99 -7.09 12.16
C GLU A 223 8.05 -8.06 12.65
N ARG A 224 8.43 -9.01 11.81
CA ARG A 224 9.41 -10.05 12.16
C ARG A 224 10.81 -9.46 12.35
N THR A 225 11.20 -8.54 11.50
CA THR A 225 12.49 -7.84 11.58
C THR A 225 12.55 -6.93 12.81
N ASP A 226 11.50 -6.16 13.10
CA ASP A 226 11.42 -5.34 14.31
C ASP A 226 11.49 -6.20 15.58
N TYR A 227 10.80 -7.35 15.59
CA TYR A 227 10.86 -8.32 16.69
C TYR A 227 12.29 -8.82 16.92
N LEU A 228 12.99 -9.17 15.85
CA LEU A 228 14.37 -9.66 15.90
C LEU A 228 15.33 -8.58 16.42
N LEU A 229 15.17 -7.34 15.95
CA LEU A 229 16.05 -6.23 16.34
C LEU A 229 15.83 -5.78 17.80
N ARG A 230 14.58 -5.78 18.31
CA ARG A 230 14.28 -5.29 19.66
C ARG A 230 14.45 -6.34 20.75
N ASN A 231 14.07 -7.58 20.51
CA ASN A 231 14.05 -8.60 21.54
C ASN A 231 15.38 -9.34 21.73
N HIS A 232 16.35 -9.14 20.81
CA HIS A 232 17.69 -9.80 20.84
C HIS A 232 17.63 -11.34 20.98
N LYS A 233 16.47 -11.95 20.76
CA LYS A 233 16.30 -13.39 20.76
C LYS A 233 16.57 -13.90 19.34
N TYR A 234 17.84 -14.13 19.05
CA TYR A 234 18.29 -14.71 17.77
C TYR A 234 18.00 -16.21 17.71
N ASN A 235 16.70 -16.56 17.73
CA ASN A 235 16.29 -17.92 17.44
C ASN A 235 16.40 -18.16 15.93
N ILE A 236 16.93 -19.32 15.55
CA ILE A 236 17.10 -19.72 14.14
C ILE A 236 15.79 -19.60 13.36
N TRP A 237 14.67 -19.98 13.94
CA TRP A 237 13.34 -19.86 13.29
C TRP A 237 12.92 -18.42 13.00
N THR A 238 13.30 -17.47 13.88
CA THR A 238 13.01 -16.04 13.67
C THR A 238 13.87 -15.48 12.54
N ILE A 239 15.14 -15.87 12.48
CA ILE A 239 16.05 -15.47 11.41
C ILE A 239 15.60 -16.07 10.07
N MET A 240 15.33 -17.38 10.04
CA MET A 240 14.85 -18.06 8.84
C MET A 240 13.56 -17.45 8.32
N SER A 241 12.60 -17.14 9.20
CA SER A 241 11.34 -16.50 8.77
C SER A 241 11.56 -15.11 8.18
N ALA A 242 12.49 -14.31 8.71
CA ALA A 242 12.83 -13.00 8.13
C ALA A 242 13.48 -13.13 6.75
N ILE A 243 14.40 -14.11 6.59
CA ILE A 243 15.04 -14.40 5.29
C ILE A 243 14.00 -14.88 4.27
N LEU A 244 13.12 -15.80 4.65
CA LEU A 244 12.07 -16.30 3.77
C LEU A 244 11.12 -15.18 3.33
N LEU A 245 10.75 -14.27 4.26
CA LEU A 245 9.90 -13.13 3.92
C LEU A 245 10.57 -12.18 2.93
N VAL A 246 11.86 -11.85 3.11
CA VAL A 246 12.61 -11.04 2.13
C VAL A 246 12.71 -11.76 0.80
N GLY A 247 13.05 -13.06 0.79
CA GLY A 247 13.08 -13.87 -0.43
C GLY A 247 11.75 -13.85 -1.17
N SER A 248 10.64 -13.99 -0.42
CA SER A 248 9.30 -13.90 -1.00
C SER A 248 9.01 -12.53 -1.62
N LEU A 249 9.48 -11.43 -1.00
CA LEU A 249 9.32 -10.09 -1.58
C LEU A 249 10.01 -9.97 -2.94
N PHE A 250 11.18 -10.58 -3.14
CA PHE A 250 11.86 -10.61 -4.44
C PHE A 250 11.04 -11.36 -5.49
N LEU A 251 10.37 -12.46 -5.14
CA LEU A 251 9.53 -13.22 -6.06
C LEU A 251 8.28 -12.44 -6.51
N PHE A 252 7.77 -11.54 -5.67
CA PHE A 252 6.61 -10.72 -6.04
C PHE A 252 7.00 -9.45 -6.81
N ARG A 253 8.11 -8.81 -6.41
CA ARG A 253 8.67 -7.63 -7.10
C ARG A 253 10.06 -7.33 -6.54
N THR A 254 11.07 -7.31 -7.39
CA THR A 254 12.47 -7.10 -7.00
C THR A 254 12.68 -5.83 -6.16
N VAL A 255 12.02 -4.73 -6.53
CA VAL A 255 12.12 -3.45 -5.79
C VAL A 255 11.67 -3.58 -4.33
N LEU A 256 10.69 -4.45 -4.03
CA LEU A 256 10.25 -4.70 -2.64
C LEU A 256 11.32 -5.41 -1.83
N GLY A 257 11.95 -6.42 -2.44
CA GLY A 257 13.05 -7.17 -1.80
C GLY A 257 14.25 -6.26 -1.52
N VAL A 258 14.64 -5.45 -2.50
CA VAL A 258 15.74 -4.47 -2.35
C VAL A 258 15.44 -3.46 -1.25
N ALA A 259 14.24 -2.88 -1.23
CA ALA A 259 13.81 -1.97 -0.17
C ALA A 259 13.81 -2.65 1.21
N GLY A 260 13.44 -3.94 1.27
CA GLY A 260 13.49 -4.74 2.50
C GLY A 260 14.92 -4.93 3.02
N VAL A 261 15.84 -5.33 2.15
CA VAL A 261 17.27 -5.48 2.50
C VAL A 261 17.86 -4.14 2.93
N PHE A 262 17.60 -3.07 2.17
CA PHE A 262 18.04 -1.71 2.51
C PHE A 262 17.54 -1.29 3.89
N ALA A 263 16.26 -1.48 4.19
CA ALA A 263 15.65 -1.12 5.46
C ALA A 263 16.24 -1.92 6.62
N PHE A 264 16.48 -3.21 6.43
CA PHE A 264 17.12 -4.06 7.43
C PHE A 264 18.54 -3.57 7.73
N LEU A 265 19.39 -3.41 6.71
CA LEU A 265 20.78 -2.97 6.87
C LEU A 265 20.86 -1.58 7.53
N THR A 266 20.01 -0.65 7.09
CA THR A 266 19.92 0.70 7.65
C THR A 266 19.51 0.64 9.12
N SER A 267 18.53 -0.21 9.47
CA SER A 267 18.10 -0.37 10.86
C SER A 267 19.19 -0.94 11.77
N VAL A 268 19.97 -1.89 11.26
CA VAL A 268 21.11 -2.45 11.98
C VAL A 268 22.18 -1.38 12.24
N LEU A 269 22.47 -0.52 11.24
CA LEU A 269 23.48 0.54 11.36
C LEU A 269 23.10 1.61 12.39
N PHE A 270 21.83 2.05 12.37
CA PHE A 270 21.34 3.15 13.19
C PHE A 270 20.69 2.72 14.51
N SER A 271 20.56 1.42 14.76
CA SER A 271 20.00 0.89 16.00
C SER A 271 20.81 1.37 17.23
N ASN A 272 20.06 1.84 18.24
CA ASN A 272 20.61 2.28 19.53
C ASN A 272 20.91 1.13 20.49
N THR A 273 20.63 -0.11 20.12
CA THR A 273 20.70 -1.22 21.05
C THR A 273 22.15 -1.55 21.41
N PRO A 274 22.53 -1.43 22.72
CA PRO A 274 23.89 -1.66 23.17
C PRO A 274 24.38 -3.10 22.93
N SER A 275 23.45 -4.03 22.80
CA SER A 275 23.76 -5.45 22.63
C SER A 275 24.05 -5.86 21.17
N MET A 276 23.93 -4.94 20.20
CA MET A 276 24.32 -5.23 18.84
C MET A 276 25.84 -5.31 18.76
N LYS A 277 26.35 -6.52 18.79
CA LYS A 277 27.78 -6.81 18.73
C LYS A 277 28.40 -6.05 17.55
N ARG A 278 29.58 -5.47 17.76
CA ARG A 278 30.34 -4.73 16.73
C ARG A 278 30.47 -5.53 15.42
N GLY A 279 30.43 -6.88 15.49
CA GLY A 279 30.44 -7.75 14.34
C GLY A 279 29.20 -7.60 13.44
N LEU A 280 27.99 -7.50 14.01
CA LEU A 280 26.77 -7.35 13.21
C LEU A 280 26.73 -6.00 12.47
N LYS A 281 27.22 -4.92 13.10
CA LYS A 281 27.37 -3.62 12.43
C LYS A 281 28.37 -3.67 11.27
N ARG A 282 29.50 -4.42 11.42
CA ARG A 282 30.44 -4.64 10.32
C ARG A 282 29.79 -5.41 9.17
N VAL A 283 29.04 -6.48 9.47
CA VAL A 283 28.29 -7.24 8.46
C VAL A 283 27.27 -6.34 7.75
N ALA A 284 26.58 -5.47 8.48
CA ALA A 284 25.65 -4.52 7.89
C ALA A 284 26.35 -3.48 6.99
N ILE A 285 27.52 -2.99 7.37
CA ILE A 285 28.31 -2.08 6.52
C ILE A 285 28.75 -2.81 5.24
N ILE A 286 29.27 -4.04 5.37
CA ILE A 286 29.67 -4.85 4.22
C ILE A 286 28.48 -5.14 3.32
N GLY A 287 27.33 -5.56 3.89
CA GLY A 287 26.10 -5.81 3.14
C GLY A 287 25.59 -4.55 2.42
N TRP A 288 25.67 -3.40 3.06
CA TRP A 288 25.31 -2.11 2.46
C TRP A 288 26.23 -1.75 1.30
N SER A 289 27.56 -1.92 1.49
CA SER A 289 28.55 -1.70 0.45
C SER A 289 28.36 -2.63 -0.74
N LEU A 290 28.06 -3.92 -0.48
CA LEU A 290 27.74 -4.89 -1.53
C LEU A 290 26.44 -4.52 -2.28
N LEU A 291 25.41 -4.09 -1.56
CA LEU A 291 24.17 -3.63 -2.19
C LEU A 291 24.44 -2.43 -3.12
N CYS A 292 25.24 -1.45 -2.66
CA CYS A 292 25.63 -0.31 -3.49
C CYS A 292 26.45 -0.75 -4.73
N ILE A 293 27.36 -1.71 -4.56
CA ILE A 293 28.18 -2.24 -5.67
C ILE A 293 27.30 -2.98 -6.68
N ILE A 294 26.36 -3.81 -6.21
CA ILE A 294 25.42 -4.53 -7.09
C ILE A 294 24.55 -3.54 -7.88
N VAL A 295 24.02 -2.52 -7.19
CA VAL A 295 23.22 -1.47 -7.84
C VAL A 295 24.05 -0.64 -8.81
N ALA A 296 25.29 -0.27 -8.46
CA ALA A 296 26.17 0.53 -9.30
C ALA A 296 26.86 -0.28 -10.44
N GLY A 297 27.09 -1.57 -10.21
CA GLY A 297 27.82 -2.45 -11.14
C GLY A 297 27.01 -2.97 -12.31
N GLY A 298 25.73 -2.66 -12.39
CA GLY A 298 24.84 -3.19 -13.42
C GLY A 298 24.48 -4.68 -13.18
N GLY A 299 23.77 -5.26 -14.09
CA GLY A 299 23.25 -6.62 -14.01
C GLY A 299 21.72 -6.65 -14.00
N ALA A 300 21.09 -7.81 -13.81
CA ALA A 300 19.63 -8.00 -13.88
C ALA A 300 18.84 -6.99 -13.04
N LEU A 301 19.40 -6.52 -11.93
CA LEU A 301 18.78 -5.53 -11.04
C LEU A 301 18.85 -4.13 -11.66
N MET A 302 19.92 -3.79 -12.35
CA MET A 302 20.07 -2.51 -13.05
C MET A 302 19.24 -2.48 -14.32
N THR A 303 19.16 -3.59 -15.07
CA THR A 303 18.25 -3.72 -16.22
C THR A 303 16.78 -3.59 -15.80
N GLU A 304 16.37 -4.12 -14.64
CA GLU A 304 15.03 -3.87 -14.13
C GLU A 304 14.84 -2.40 -13.71
N ILE A 305 15.81 -1.80 -13.02
CA ILE A 305 15.77 -0.36 -12.67
C ILE A 305 15.77 0.48 -13.95
N GLU A 306 16.58 0.14 -14.94
CA GLU A 306 16.62 0.79 -16.25
C GLU A 306 15.34 0.55 -17.05
N GLU A 307 14.73 -0.63 -17.01
CA GLU A 307 13.40 -0.88 -17.57
C GLU A 307 12.33 -0.03 -16.87
N TYR A 308 12.35 0.06 -15.54
CA TYR A 308 11.46 0.95 -14.79
C TYR A 308 11.73 2.43 -15.13
N TRP A 309 13.01 2.79 -15.36
CA TRP A 309 13.40 4.15 -15.72
C TRP A 309 13.08 4.45 -17.19
N ASN A 310 13.33 3.50 -18.09
CA ASN A 310 13.08 3.61 -19.55
C ASN A 310 11.61 3.37 -19.91
N LYS A 311 10.86 2.57 -19.16
CA LYS A 311 9.38 2.52 -19.22
C LYS A 311 8.74 3.85 -18.86
N LYS A 312 9.51 4.75 -18.20
CA LYS A 312 9.16 6.18 -18.09
C LYS A 312 8.95 6.82 -19.47
N ASP A 313 9.71 6.40 -20.48
CA ASP A 313 9.66 6.99 -21.80
C ASP A 313 8.72 6.25 -22.79
N THR A 314 8.41 4.99 -22.55
CA THR A 314 7.62 4.18 -23.51
C THR A 314 6.21 3.84 -23.08
N ASN A 315 5.94 3.68 -21.76
CA ASN A 315 4.67 3.19 -21.23
C ASN A 315 4.15 4.00 -20.02
N SER A 316 4.65 5.21 -19.79
CA SER A 316 4.18 6.00 -18.66
C SER A 316 2.70 6.36 -18.85
N ASP A 317 1.95 6.40 -17.73
CA ASP A 317 0.61 7.00 -17.72
C ASP A 317 0.64 8.41 -18.33
N ALA A 318 1.79 9.11 -18.23
CA ALA A 318 2.04 10.38 -18.90
C ALA A 318 1.99 10.26 -20.43
N LYS A 319 2.62 9.25 -21.06
CA LYS A 319 2.55 9.05 -22.53
C LYS A 319 1.18 8.56 -22.96
N ARG A 320 0.54 7.69 -22.18
CA ARG A 320 -0.85 7.30 -22.44
C ARG A 320 -1.79 8.52 -22.31
N MET A 321 -1.56 9.36 -21.33
CA MET A 321 -2.29 10.62 -21.16
C MET A 321 -1.95 11.61 -22.30
N GLU A 322 -0.69 11.71 -22.70
CA GLU A 322 -0.26 12.56 -23.82
C GLU A 322 -0.86 12.08 -25.15
N GLN A 323 -0.89 10.78 -25.40
CA GLN A 323 -1.57 10.20 -26.56
C GLN A 323 -3.08 10.38 -26.49
N ALA A 324 -3.68 10.19 -25.31
CA ALA A 324 -5.11 10.43 -25.09
C ALA A 324 -5.48 11.93 -25.10
N SER A 325 -4.55 12.80 -24.74
CA SER A 325 -4.76 14.25 -24.64
C SER A 325 -4.52 15.02 -25.94
N LYS A 326 -4.33 14.32 -27.06
CA LYS A 326 -4.06 14.93 -28.38
C LYS A 326 -2.86 15.90 -28.36
N GLY A 327 -1.81 15.59 -27.61
CA GLY A 327 -0.60 16.39 -27.47
C GLY A 327 -0.67 17.52 -26.45
N ASN A 328 -1.63 17.48 -25.53
CA ASN A 328 -1.72 18.45 -24.45
C ASN A 328 -0.54 18.28 -23.47
N GLN A 329 0.27 19.31 -23.29
CA GLN A 329 1.47 19.29 -22.44
C GLN A 329 1.17 19.12 -20.94
N TRP A 330 -0.06 19.25 -20.49
CA TRP A 330 -0.45 19.03 -19.10
C TRP A 330 -0.09 17.63 -18.58
N ALA A 331 -0.08 16.65 -19.49
CA ALA A 331 0.33 15.28 -19.14
C ALA A 331 1.78 15.20 -18.63
N LEU A 332 2.66 16.10 -19.05
CA LEU A 332 4.06 16.14 -18.60
C LEU A 332 4.17 16.49 -17.11
N TYR A 333 3.22 17.23 -16.55
CA TYR A 333 3.19 17.56 -15.12
C TYR A 333 2.75 16.39 -14.22
N ALA A 334 2.22 15.32 -14.81
CA ALA A 334 1.90 14.08 -14.08
C ALA A 334 3.12 13.19 -13.81
N THR A 335 4.32 13.64 -14.18
CA THR A 335 5.52 12.86 -13.93
C THR A 335 5.77 12.66 -12.43
N GLY A 336 6.18 11.46 -12.05
CA GLY A 336 6.46 11.12 -10.66
C GLY A 336 7.46 12.06 -10.00
N SER A 337 8.45 12.59 -10.76
CA SER A 337 9.43 13.55 -10.26
C SER A 337 8.82 14.87 -9.78
N VAL A 338 7.77 15.39 -10.43
CA VAL A 338 7.06 16.61 -9.99
C VAL A 338 6.25 16.33 -8.72
N MET A 339 5.71 15.11 -8.59
CA MET A 339 4.88 14.70 -7.45
C MET A 339 5.69 14.12 -6.28
N ALA A 340 7.00 13.85 -6.47
CA ALA A 340 7.86 13.26 -5.45
C ALA A 340 7.83 13.96 -4.08
N PRO A 341 7.79 15.31 -3.98
CA PRO A 341 7.68 15.98 -2.69
C PRO A 341 6.40 15.65 -1.92
N MET A 342 5.35 15.20 -2.63
CA MET A 342 4.04 14.89 -2.06
C MET A 342 3.83 13.38 -1.86
N VAL A 343 4.90 12.57 -1.97
CA VAL A 343 4.84 11.08 -2.00
C VAL A 343 4.08 10.46 -0.82
N VAL A 344 4.08 11.10 0.34
CA VAL A 344 3.34 10.65 1.53
C VAL A 344 1.83 10.79 1.34
N ALA A 345 1.40 11.80 0.58
CA ALA A 345 0.00 12.07 0.30
C ALA A 345 -0.51 11.34 -0.96
N LEU A 346 0.37 11.02 -1.91
CA LEU A 346 -0.02 10.35 -3.16
C LEU A 346 -0.60 8.94 -2.91
N PRO A 347 -1.50 8.47 -3.79
CA PRO A 347 -2.12 9.18 -4.91
C PRO A 347 -3.27 10.07 -4.45
N PHE A 348 -3.60 11.10 -5.24
CA PHE A 348 -4.75 11.94 -4.95
C PHE A 348 -6.06 11.24 -5.33
N ALA A 349 -7.15 11.57 -4.61
CA ALA A 349 -8.45 11.00 -4.89
C ALA A 349 -9.00 11.49 -6.23
N THR A 350 -9.37 10.57 -7.11
CA THR A 350 -9.99 10.91 -8.39
C THR A 350 -11.50 11.06 -8.20
N MET A 351 -11.99 12.29 -8.22
CA MET A 351 -13.39 12.65 -8.01
C MET A 351 -14.07 13.17 -9.29
N VAL A 352 -13.49 12.87 -10.44
CA VAL A 352 -14.02 13.20 -11.78
C VAL A 352 -14.07 11.95 -12.63
N HIS A 353 -15.07 11.87 -13.51
CA HIS A 353 -15.22 10.83 -14.53
C HIS A 353 -14.90 11.41 -15.89
N VAL A 354 -13.81 11.01 -16.52
CA VAL A 354 -13.36 11.56 -17.79
C VAL A 354 -13.39 10.50 -18.90
N ASP A 355 -13.08 9.24 -18.53
CA ASP A 355 -13.13 8.09 -19.43
C ASP A 355 -13.36 6.78 -18.64
N ASP A 356 -13.84 5.74 -19.32
CA ASP A 356 -14.13 4.44 -18.71
C ASP A 356 -12.89 3.73 -18.13
N ILE A 357 -11.70 4.11 -18.56
CA ILE A 357 -10.43 3.58 -18.01
C ILE A 357 -10.25 4.00 -16.54
N GLN A 358 -10.86 5.10 -16.12
CA GLN A 358 -10.76 5.64 -14.76
C GLN A 358 -11.70 4.99 -13.74
N VAL A 359 -12.68 4.21 -14.16
CA VAL A 359 -13.66 3.54 -13.28
C VAL A 359 -12.98 2.85 -12.09
N GLY A 360 -11.87 2.13 -12.34
CA GLY A 360 -11.10 1.52 -11.26
C GLY A 360 -10.43 2.51 -10.30
N GLN A 361 -10.16 3.76 -10.70
CA GLN A 361 -9.60 4.80 -9.83
C GLN A 361 -10.70 5.48 -9.00
N GLU A 362 -11.86 5.68 -9.60
CA GLU A 362 -13.04 6.24 -8.92
C GLU A 362 -13.53 5.30 -7.82
N ALA A 363 -13.58 4.00 -8.06
CA ALA A 363 -13.92 3.02 -7.02
C ALA A 363 -13.03 3.11 -5.78
N LYS A 364 -11.77 3.55 -5.93
CA LYS A 364 -10.75 3.62 -4.87
C LYS A 364 -10.54 5.03 -4.30
N HIS A 365 -11.26 6.04 -4.79
CA HIS A 365 -11.05 7.43 -4.40
C HIS A 365 -11.16 7.65 -2.87
N ALA A 366 -12.07 6.95 -2.20
CA ALA A 366 -12.25 7.07 -0.76
C ALA A 366 -10.99 6.69 0.03
N GLY A 367 -10.33 5.60 -0.36
CA GLY A 367 -9.08 5.18 0.27
C GLY A 367 -7.93 6.12 -0.03
N ASN A 368 -7.87 6.67 -1.24
CA ASN A 368 -6.90 7.69 -1.60
C ASN A 368 -7.14 8.99 -0.83
N TYR A 369 -8.39 9.43 -0.69
CA TYR A 369 -8.75 10.57 0.15
C TYR A 369 -8.31 10.36 1.61
N ILE A 370 -8.57 9.18 2.20
CA ILE A 370 -8.10 8.88 3.56
C ILE A 370 -6.58 9.03 3.63
N ARG A 371 -5.84 8.54 2.65
CA ARG A 371 -4.39 8.68 2.58
C ARG A 371 -3.98 10.15 2.50
N ASN A 372 -4.62 10.95 1.65
CA ASN A 372 -4.35 12.39 1.52
C ASN A 372 -4.58 13.13 2.84
N PHE A 373 -5.70 12.85 3.51
CA PHE A 373 -6.01 13.45 4.80
C PHE A 373 -5.04 12.99 5.90
N MET A 374 -4.75 11.69 5.98
CA MET A 374 -3.90 11.09 7.01
C MET A 374 -2.42 11.38 6.83
N ALA A 375 -1.99 11.84 5.65
CA ALA A 375 -0.61 12.25 5.38
C ALA A 375 -0.13 13.35 6.34
N PHE A 376 -1.01 14.22 6.81
CA PHE A 376 -0.73 15.19 7.87
C PHE A 376 -0.12 14.53 9.11
N PHE A 377 -0.70 13.42 9.54
CA PHE A 377 -0.23 12.71 10.74
C PHE A 377 1.08 11.99 10.49
N ALA A 378 1.35 11.49 9.26
CA ALA A 378 2.66 10.96 8.93
C ALA A 378 3.75 12.05 9.06
N LEU A 379 3.51 13.25 8.52
CA LEU A 379 4.44 14.37 8.62
C LEU A 379 4.67 14.81 10.08
N ILE A 380 3.60 14.89 10.89
CA ILE A 380 3.72 15.17 12.32
C ILE A 380 4.50 14.08 13.04
N GLY A 381 4.22 12.80 12.73
CA GLY A 381 4.94 11.66 13.30
C GLY A 381 6.43 11.73 13.02
N MET A 382 6.81 12.03 11.78
CA MET A 382 8.20 12.20 11.37
C MET A 382 8.87 13.37 12.11
N TYR A 383 8.22 14.54 12.12
CA TYR A 383 8.73 15.73 12.81
C TYR A 383 8.97 15.45 14.31
N GLU A 384 7.98 14.86 15.00
CA GLU A 384 8.09 14.55 16.42
C GLU A 384 9.11 13.45 16.70
N ALA A 385 9.26 12.44 15.83
CA ALA A 385 10.28 11.41 15.93
C ALA A 385 11.70 12.01 15.87
N ILE A 386 11.93 12.94 14.94
CA ILE A 386 13.20 13.65 14.82
C ILE A 386 13.44 14.54 16.05
N ARG A 387 12.45 15.34 16.44
CA ARG A 387 12.54 16.29 17.55
C ARG A 387 12.81 15.58 18.89
N GLN A 388 12.15 14.44 19.13
CA GLN A 388 12.32 13.63 20.34
C GLN A 388 13.55 12.71 20.29
N LYS A 389 14.33 12.75 19.21
CA LYS A 389 15.48 11.85 18.95
C LYS A 389 15.09 10.36 18.93
N LYS A 390 13.80 10.07 18.67
CA LYS A 390 13.25 8.71 18.56
C LYS A 390 13.24 8.17 17.12
N TRP A 391 13.80 8.92 16.16
CA TRP A 391 13.85 8.53 14.75
C TRP A 391 14.51 7.16 14.52
N ARG A 392 15.40 6.76 15.45
CA ARG A 392 16.06 5.45 15.39
C ARG A 392 15.10 4.27 15.61
N ASP A 393 14.01 4.47 16.38
CA ASP A 393 12.97 3.46 16.56
C ASP A 393 12.12 3.29 15.29
N PHE A 394 12.11 4.31 14.43
CA PHE A 394 11.41 4.31 13.15
C PHE A 394 12.25 3.86 11.97
N THR A 395 13.56 3.61 12.17
CA THR A 395 14.49 3.43 11.05
C THR A 395 14.04 2.31 10.12
N LEU A 396 13.54 1.18 10.63
CA LEU A 396 13.08 0.07 9.80
C LEU A 396 11.89 0.45 8.93
N VAL A 397 10.81 0.91 9.57
CA VAL A 397 9.55 1.25 8.89
C VAL A 397 9.75 2.44 7.98
N GLY A 398 10.48 3.47 8.45
CA GLY A 398 10.80 4.66 7.67
C GLY A 398 11.69 4.37 6.47
N ALA A 399 12.79 3.65 6.68
CA ALA A 399 13.72 3.33 5.60
C ALA A 399 13.04 2.50 4.51
N TYR A 400 12.23 1.49 4.88
CA TYR A 400 11.45 0.72 3.90
C TYR A 400 10.49 1.61 3.13
N THR A 401 9.64 2.34 3.86
CA THR A 401 8.56 3.13 3.27
C THR A 401 9.09 4.22 2.33
N PHE A 402 10.11 4.97 2.77
CA PHE A 402 10.65 6.06 1.96
C PHE A 402 11.59 5.59 0.86
N ALA A 403 12.36 4.52 1.06
CA ALA A 403 13.14 3.94 -0.04
C ALA A 403 12.22 3.44 -1.15
N TYR A 404 11.19 2.68 -0.80
CA TYR A 404 10.24 2.17 -1.78
C TYR A 404 9.46 3.30 -2.47
N LEU A 405 8.80 4.17 -1.70
CA LEU A 405 8.01 5.27 -2.25
C LEU A 405 8.89 6.26 -3.05
N GLY A 406 10.13 6.48 -2.62
CA GLY A 406 11.10 7.32 -3.33
C GLY A 406 11.42 6.76 -4.71
N VAL A 407 11.74 5.47 -4.81
CA VAL A 407 12.00 4.82 -6.10
C VAL A 407 10.78 4.89 -7.01
N ILE A 408 9.59 4.56 -6.50
CA ILE A 408 8.36 4.58 -7.30
C ILE A 408 7.98 6.01 -7.72
N SER A 409 8.13 7.01 -6.85
CA SER A 409 7.80 8.39 -7.19
C SER A 409 8.70 9.01 -8.25
N LEU A 410 9.94 8.51 -8.35
CA LEU A 410 10.89 8.91 -9.39
C LEU A 410 10.70 8.13 -10.70
N SER A 411 9.97 7.01 -10.66
CA SER A 411 9.64 6.22 -11.84
C SER A 411 8.41 6.76 -12.56
N GLY A 412 8.13 6.25 -13.78
CA GLY A 412 6.91 6.56 -14.53
C GLY A 412 5.60 6.10 -13.86
N PHE A 413 5.70 5.33 -12.76
CA PHE A 413 4.57 4.78 -12.00
C PHE A 413 4.20 5.61 -10.75
N GLY A 414 4.84 6.77 -10.54
CA GLY A 414 4.66 7.59 -9.34
C GLY A 414 3.23 8.08 -9.09
N ASN A 415 2.36 8.07 -10.09
CA ASN A 415 0.96 8.46 -9.97
C ASN A 415 -0.01 7.26 -9.91
N SER A 416 0.50 6.04 -10.05
CA SER A 416 -0.32 4.84 -10.01
C SER A 416 -0.54 4.40 -8.55
N GLU A 417 -1.79 4.38 -8.13
CA GLU A 417 -2.18 3.92 -6.78
C GLU A 417 -1.65 2.52 -6.49
N ARG A 418 -1.76 1.61 -7.46
CA ARG A 418 -1.31 0.23 -7.34
C ARG A 418 0.17 0.13 -6.95
N PHE A 419 1.02 0.96 -7.56
CA PHE A 419 2.46 0.96 -7.28
C PHE A 419 2.82 1.71 -5.98
N LEU A 420 1.98 2.64 -5.51
CA LEU A 420 2.18 3.35 -4.25
C LEU A 420 1.64 2.58 -3.03
N LEU A 421 0.80 1.57 -3.27
CA LEU A 421 0.14 0.80 -2.22
C LEU A 421 1.11 0.07 -1.28
N PRO A 422 2.25 -0.52 -1.73
CA PRO A 422 3.22 -1.16 -0.85
C PRO A 422 3.84 -0.27 0.24
N GLY A 423 3.74 1.04 0.13
CA GLY A 423 4.09 1.97 1.21
C GLY A 423 3.05 2.07 2.33
N LEU A 424 1.82 1.60 2.10
CA LEU A 424 0.70 1.77 3.02
C LEU A 424 0.90 1.12 4.40
N PRO A 425 1.48 -0.08 4.55
CA PRO A 425 1.73 -0.66 5.88
C PRO A 425 2.59 0.25 6.77
N GLY A 426 3.65 0.83 6.22
CA GLY A 426 4.49 1.77 6.96
C GLY A 426 3.79 3.11 7.22
N LEU A 427 3.00 3.61 6.28
CA LEU A 427 2.21 4.83 6.48
C LEU A 427 1.17 4.67 7.60
N LEU A 428 0.49 3.52 7.69
CA LEU A 428 -0.45 3.23 8.79
C LEU A 428 0.22 3.35 10.16
N VAL A 429 1.43 2.81 10.30
CA VAL A 429 2.24 2.92 11.52
C VAL A 429 2.61 4.38 11.81
N MET A 430 3.02 5.14 10.78
CA MET A 430 3.38 6.55 10.91
C MET A 430 2.18 7.44 11.25
N TRP A 431 1.01 7.21 10.64
CA TRP A 431 -0.22 7.94 10.92
C TRP A 431 -0.63 7.81 12.38
N THR A 432 -0.62 6.59 12.90
CA THR A 432 -1.04 6.32 14.28
C THR A 432 -0.07 6.89 15.30
N TYR A 433 1.23 6.84 15.02
CA TYR A 433 2.20 7.53 15.87
C TYR A 433 2.02 9.04 15.83
N GLY A 434 1.93 9.65 14.66
CA GLY A 434 1.70 11.09 14.53
C GLY A 434 0.42 11.55 15.21
N LEU A 435 -0.64 10.75 15.10
CA LEU A 435 -1.89 10.97 15.81
C LEU A 435 -1.66 10.99 17.34
N SER A 436 -0.89 10.04 17.87
CA SER A 436 -0.58 9.95 19.31
C SER A 436 0.27 11.12 19.84
N GLN A 437 1.05 11.77 18.95
CA GLN A 437 1.91 12.91 19.29
C GLN A 437 1.23 14.27 19.06
N LEU A 438 -0.04 14.29 18.68
CA LEU A 438 -0.76 15.51 18.37
C LEU A 438 -0.85 16.44 19.57
N ARG A 439 -0.40 17.68 19.41
CA ARG A 439 -0.45 18.76 20.40
C ARG A 439 -1.47 19.80 19.97
N GLU A 440 -1.91 20.64 20.91
CA GLU A 440 -2.87 21.69 20.60
C GLU A 440 -2.41 22.64 19.48
N GLN A 441 -1.13 23.03 19.49
CA GLN A 441 -0.54 23.87 18.45
C GLN A 441 -0.60 23.18 17.09
N THR A 442 -0.22 21.89 17.04
CA THR A 442 -0.24 21.09 15.81
C THR A 442 -1.68 20.83 15.34
N TYR A 443 -2.60 20.66 16.28
CA TYR A 443 -4.02 20.49 15.95
C TYR A 443 -4.61 21.74 15.28
N ARG A 444 -4.12 22.94 15.62
CA ARG A 444 -4.50 24.19 14.93
C ARG A 444 -4.08 24.21 13.45
N LEU A 445 -2.99 23.51 13.10
CA LEU A 445 -2.53 23.42 11.72
C LEU A 445 -3.43 22.50 10.85
N LEU A 446 -4.19 21.61 11.47
CA LEU A 446 -5.08 20.69 10.75
C LEU A 446 -6.12 21.43 9.89
N LYS A 447 -6.57 22.63 10.30
CA LYS A 447 -7.49 23.44 9.50
C LYS A 447 -6.88 23.86 8.14
N TYR A 448 -5.60 24.21 8.14
CA TYR A 448 -4.88 24.57 6.91
C TYR A 448 -4.63 23.33 6.05
N TRP A 449 -4.37 22.17 6.70
CA TRP A 449 -4.26 20.91 5.98
C TRP A 449 -5.58 20.51 5.30
N CYS A 450 -6.73 20.70 5.97
CA CYS A 450 -8.04 20.46 5.35
C CYS A 450 -8.22 21.31 4.08
N VAL A 451 -7.85 22.60 4.14
CA VAL A 451 -7.89 23.49 2.94
C VAL A 451 -6.93 22.97 1.87
N LEU A 452 -5.72 22.57 2.26
CA LEU A 452 -4.75 22.03 1.30
C LEU A 452 -5.26 20.74 0.63
N VAL A 453 -5.93 19.84 1.37
CA VAL A 453 -6.55 18.64 0.80
C VAL A 453 -7.60 19.01 -0.24
N VAL A 454 -8.50 19.96 0.07
CA VAL A 454 -9.50 20.44 -0.91
C VAL A 454 -8.81 20.99 -2.18
N LEU A 455 -7.74 21.77 -2.02
CA LEU A 455 -6.98 22.32 -3.14
C LEU A 455 -6.25 21.21 -3.94
N MET A 456 -5.72 20.19 -3.28
CA MET A 456 -5.09 19.05 -3.94
C MET A 456 -6.11 18.26 -4.78
N GLU A 457 -7.29 17.95 -4.23
CA GLU A 457 -8.33 17.21 -4.94
C GLU A 457 -8.90 18.02 -6.11
N PHE A 458 -9.11 19.33 -5.91
CA PHE A 458 -9.51 20.24 -6.98
C PHE A 458 -8.45 20.30 -8.08
N GLY A 459 -7.18 20.54 -7.71
CA GLY A 459 -6.08 20.59 -8.66
C GLY A 459 -5.88 19.29 -9.42
N TRP A 460 -6.10 18.15 -8.75
CA TRP A 460 -6.05 16.84 -9.40
C TRP A 460 -7.21 16.63 -10.39
N GLY A 461 -8.43 17.05 -10.05
CA GLY A 461 -9.57 17.05 -10.96
C GLY A 461 -9.30 17.94 -12.20
N PHE A 462 -8.79 19.16 -11.96
CA PHE A 462 -8.39 20.08 -13.03
C PHE A 462 -7.33 19.45 -13.95
N PHE A 463 -6.30 18.83 -13.35
CA PHE A 463 -5.27 18.11 -14.10
C PHE A 463 -5.86 16.97 -14.94
N LYS A 464 -6.75 16.15 -14.35
CA LYS A 464 -7.36 15.00 -15.05
C LYS A 464 -8.18 15.40 -16.26
N VAL A 465 -8.98 16.47 -16.16
CA VAL A 465 -9.77 16.99 -17.27
C VAL A 465 -8.87 17.68 -18.30
N GLY A 466 -7.95 18.55 -17.85
CA GLY A 466 -7.05 19.32 -18.73
C GLY A 466 -6.06 18.45 -19.50
N SER A 467 -5.53 17.40 -18.88
CA SER A 467 -4.58 16.49 -19.57
C SER A 467 -5.21 15.72 -20.74
N ARG A 468 -6.53 15.68 -20.84
CA ARG A 468 -7.27 15.05 -21.94
C ARG A 468 -7.77 16.05 -22.97
N GLY A 469 -7.37 17.32 -22.87
CA GLY A 469 -7.77 18.37 -23.81
C GLY A 469 -9.27 18.66 -23.80
N LEU A 470 -9.91 18.51 -22.64
CA LEU A 470 -11.35 18.69 -22.46
C LEU A 470 -11.70 20.09 -21.91
N PHE A 471 -10.76 21.02 -21.95
CA PHE A 471 -10.96 22.45 -21.76
C PHE A 471 -10.79 23.17 -23.08
#